data_a45d99c377a893de06f41f25be56f31c
#
_entry.id   a45d99c377a893de06f41f25be56f31c
#
_cell.length_a   1.000
_cell.length_b   1.000
_cell.length_c   1.000
_cell.angle_alpha   90.00
_cell.angle_beta   90.00
_cell.angle_gamma   90.00
#
_symmetry.space_group_name_H-M   'P 1'
#
loop_
_entity.id
_entity.type
_entity.pdbx_description
1 polymer ?
#
loop_
_entity_poly.entity_id
_entity_poly.type
_entity_poly.pdbx_seq_one_letter_code
_entity_poly.pdbx_strand_id
1 'polypeptide(L)'
;AKVVLAKENVTQAEINASKAKLEEAKKALNGKNTNIEELLELVKDSDMKNGYSYYYNADVDKKEAYDKAIEEANKVLSRDLATQAEVDAAKAKLQAAKDALNGDKTNTEILQSLADESKTKDSNSKYYNADADKQSAYNKAVEDAKAVLAKENVSQEEVDAVKAKLQAAKNALNGADTNKE
;
A
#
# COMPACT_ATOMS: atom_id res chain seq x y z
N ALA A 1 34.26 -24.98 28.43
CA ALA A 1 33.50 -25.32 29.64
C ALA A 1 32.76 -26.65 29.48
N LYS A 2 31.91 -26.85 28.49
CA LYS A 2 31.10 -28.10 28.32
C LYS A 2 31.98 -29.36 28.27
N VAL A 3 33.13 -29.33 27.57
CA VAL A 3 34.06 -30.46 27.48
C VAL A 3 34.68 -30.81 28.82
N VAL A 4 34.99 -29.81 29.66
CA VAL A 4 35.54 -30.03 31.01
C VAL A 4 34.49 -30.66 31.92
N LEU A 5 33.24 -30.19 31.86
CA LEU A 5 32.13 -30.71 32.66
C LEU A 5 31.71 -32.15 32.27
N ALA A 6 32.05 -32.59 31.07
CA ALA A 6 31.76 -33.96 30.61
C ALA A 6 32.81 -35.02 30.96
N LYS A 7 33.92 -34.64 31.62
CA LYS A 7 34.93 -35.56 32.07
C LYS A 7 34.52 -36.26 33.37
N GLU A 8 34.73 -37.58 33.44
CA GLU A 8 34.46 -38.34 34.67
C GLU A 8 35.39 -37.94 35.82
N ASN A 9 36.66 -37.64 35.54
CA ASN A 9 37.65 -37.24 36.51
C ASN A 9 38.18 -35.86 36.19
N VAL A 10 37.45 -34.83 36.63
CA VAL A 10 37.81 -33.42 36.44
C VAL A 10 38.46 -32.87 37.73
N THR A 11 39.58 -32.20 37.60
CA THR A 11 40.24 -31.52 38.74
C THR A 11 39.64 -30.15 38.98
N GLN A 12 39.71 -29.67 40.23
CA GLN A 12 39.27 -28.31 40.58
C GLN A 12 40.03 -27.24 39.79
N ALA A 13 41.31 -27.49 39.47
CA ALA A 13 42.15 -26.59 38.69
C ALA A 13 41.60 -26.45 37.23
N GLU A 14 41.18 -27.56 36.59
CA GLU A 14 40.57 -27.54 35.25
C GLU A 14 39.24 -26.81 35.25
N ILE A 15 38.42 -27.01 36.30
CA ILE A 15 37.14 -26.28 36.45
C ILE A 15 37.43 -24.78 36.59
N ASN A 16 38.32 -24.36 37.45
CA ASN A 16 38.67 -22.97 37.69
C ASN A 16 39.23 -22.30 36.43
N ALA A 17 40.13 -22.97 35.70
CA ALA A 17 40.68 -22.46 34.45
C ALA A 17 39.61 -22.33 33.38
N SER A 18 38.68 -23.28 33.28
CA SER A 18 37.58 -23.22 32.32
C SER A 18 36.56 -22.10 32.65
N LYS A 19 36.31 -21.90 33.96
CA LYS A 19 35.49 -20.78 34.45
C LYS A 19 36.12 -19.44 34.14
N ALA A 20 37.42 -19.27 34.43
CA ALA A 20 38.12 -18.02 34.11
C ALA A 20 38.10 -17.68 32.62
N LYS A 21 38.35 -18.66 31.74
CA LYS A 21 38.26 -18.50 30.29
C LYS A 21 36.87 -18.11 29.85
N LEU A 22 35.83 -18.67 30.45
CA LEU A 22 34.43 -18.33 30.11
C LEU A 22 34.08 -16.90 30.56
N GLU A 23 34.52 -16.50 31.74
CA GLU A 23 34.34 -15.14 32.26
C GLU A 23 35.07 -14.10 31.41
N GLU A 24 36.32 -14.41 31.01
CA GLU A 24 37.11 -13.56 30.12
C GLU A 24 36.43 -13.41 28.75
N ALA A 25 35.99 -14.52 28.13
CA ALA A 25 35.25 -14.50 26.89
C ALA A 25 33.94 -13.73 27.00
N LYS A 26 33.20 -13.86 28.13
CA LYS A 26 31.99 -13.09 28.40
C LYS A 26 32.27 -11.59 28.50
N LYS A 27 33.37 -11.20 29.16
CA LYS A 27 33.79 -9.78 29.25
C LYS A 27 34.24 -9.22 27.91
N ALA A 28 34.76 -10.06 27.03
CA ALA A 28 35.19 -9.67 25.68
C ALA A 28 33.99 -9.44 24.70
N LEU A 29 32.77 -9.87 25.07
CA LEU A 29 31.57 -9.58 24.28
C LEU A 29 31.33 -8.08 24.27
N ASN A 30 31.28 -7.49 23.07
CA ASN A 30 31.14 -6.08 22.86
C ASN A 30 29.88 -5.76 22.02
N GLY A 31 28.97 -6.72 21.89
CA GLY A 31 27.73 -6.55 21.15
C GLY A 31 26.85 -5.47 21.77
N LYS A 32 26.29 -4.60 20.91
CA LYS A 32 25.29 -3.64 21.30
C LYS A 32 23.90 -4.25 21.10
N ASN A 33 22.90 -3.71 21.78
CA ASN A 33 21.52 -4.06 21.51
C ASN A 33 21.15 -3.71 20.06
N THR A 34 20.38 -4.57 19.42
CA THR A 34 19.86 -4.31 18.09
C THR A 34 18.90 -3.13 18.15
N ASN A 35 19.11 -2.14 17.30
CA ASN A 35 18.19 -1.01 17.13
C ASN A 35 17.20 -1.33 16.00
N ILE A 36 15.94 -1.39 16.33
CA ILE A 36 14.84 -1.71 15.42
C ILE A 36 13.95 -0.50 15.09
N GLU A 37 14.21 0.67 15.68
CA GLU A 37 13.29 1.83 15.65
C GLU A 37 12.98 2.28 14.22
N GLU A 38 13.99 2.49 13.39
CA GLU A 38 13.78 2.96 12.00
C GLU A 38 13.03 1.94 11.14
N LEU A 39 13.29 0.63 11.33
CA LEU A 39 12.55 -0.41 10.63
C LEU A 39 11.09 -0.45 11.11
N LEU A 40 10.85 -0.30 12.41
CA LEU A 40 9.51 -0.27 12.98
C LEU A 40 8.71 0.93 12.49
N GLU A 41 9.32 2.10 12.38
CA GLU A 41 8.66 3.29 11.82
C GLU A 41 8.30 3.09 10.35
N LEU A 42 9.19 2.52 9.55
CA LEU A 42 8.95 2.26 8.14
C LEU A 42 7.82 1.23 7.92
N VAL A 43 7.72 0.21 8.78
CA VAL A 43 6.61 -0.75 8.77
C VAL A 43 5.30 -0.08 9.19
N LYS A 44 5.29 0.77 10.22
CA LYS A 44 4.09 1.52 10.61
C LYS A 44 3.58 2.46 9.49
N ASP A 45 4.49 3.12 8.79
CA ASP A 45 4.12 3.94 7.62
C ASP A 45 3.46 3.08 6.53
N SER A 46 3.93 1.84 6.36
CA SER A 46 3.35 0.91 5.40
C SER A 46 1.92 0.46 5.71
N ASP A 47 1.48 0.54 6.97
CA ASP A 47 0.09 0.23 7.35
C ASP A 47 -0.90 1.23 6.71
N MET A 48 -0.46 2.44 6.40
CA MET A 48 -1.25 3.48 5.73
C MET A 48 -1.12 3.48 4.20
N LYS A 49 -0.41 2.50 3.61
CA LYS A 49 -0.09 2.45 2.16
C LYS A 49 -1.32 2.60 1.25
N ASN A 50 -2.46 2.04 1.65
CA ASN A 50 -3.70 2.11 0.87
C ASN A 50 -4.28 3.53 0.77
N GLY A 51 -3.82 4.46 1.61
CA GLY A 51 -4.15 5.89 1.53
C GLY A 51 -3.27 6.68 0.56
N TYR A 52 -2.24 6.05 0.00
CA TYR A 52 -1.26 6.74 -0.83
C TYR A 52 -1.38 6.36 -2.30
N SER A 53 -1.55 7.36 -3.17
CA SER A 53 -1.67 7.16 -4.62
C SER A 53 -0.45 6.45 -5.22
N TYR A 54 0.75 6.73 -4.73
CA TYR A 54 1.97 6.07 -5.18
C TYR A 54 1.94 4.54 -4.97
N TYR A 55 1.11 4.03 -4.04
CA TYR A 55 0.90 2.60 -3.86
C TYR A 55 -0.29 2.09 -4.68
N TYR A 56 -1.53 2.62 -4.46
CA TYR A 56 -2.72 2.02 -5.09
C TYR A 56 -2.77 2.20 -6.61
N ASN A 57 -2.10 3.22 -7.17
CA ASN A 57 -1.95 3.41 -8.63
C ASN A 57 -0.65 2.81 -9.20
N ALA A 58 0.22 2.21 -8.36
CA ALA A 58 1.45 1.61 -8.85
C ALA A 58 1.19 0.33 -9.66
N ASP A 59 2.14 -0.02 -10.51
CA ASP A 59 2.16 -1.28 -11.23
C ASP A 59 2.08 -2.47 -10.26
N VAL A 60 1.43 -3.54 -10.69
CA VAL A 60 1.15 -4.72 -9.85
C VAL A 60 2.44 -5.34 -9.30
N ASP A 61 3.48 -5.48 -10.12
CA ASP A 61 4.77 -6.02 -9.71
C ASP A 61 5.46 -5.18 -8.62
N LYS A 62 5.29 -3.85 -8.65
CA LYS A 62 5.82 -2.91 -7.65
C LYS A 62 5.06 -3.03 -6.33
N LYS A 63 3.74 -3.14 -6.39
CA LYS A 63 2.91 -3.40 -5.19
C LYS A 63 3.28 -4.72 -4.53
N GLU A 64 3.37 -5.80 -5.31
CA GLU A 64 3.76 -7.13 -4.80
C GLU A 64 5.15 -7.14 -4.18
N ALA A 65 6.12 -6.46 -4.79
CA ALA A 65 7.47 -6.33 -4.25
C ALA A 65 7.48 -5.57 -2.92
N TYR A 66 6.70 -4.49 -2.81
CA TYR A 66 6.57 -3.71 -1.58
C TYR A 66 5.88 -4.52 -0.48
N ASP A 67 4.77 -5.18 -0.77
CA ASP A 67 4.04 -6.02 0.18
C ASP A 67 4.91 -7.15 0.72
N LYS A 68 5.68 -7.81 -0.16
CA LYS A 68 6.64 -8.83 0.25
C LYS A 68 7.75 -8.28 1.16
N ALA A 69 8.24 -7.08 0.87
CA ALA A 69 9.26 -6.44 1.71
C ALA A 69 8.71 -6.09 3.09
N ILE A 70 7.43 -5.68 3.21
CA ILE A 70 6.74 -5.47 4.49
C ILE A 70 6.65 -6.78 5.27
N GLU A 71 6.26 -7.88 4.64
CA GLU A 71 6.20 -9.19 5.29
C GLU A 71 7.56 -9.65 5.81
N GLU A 72 8.63 -9.48 5.01
CA GLU A 72 10.00 -9.80 5.43
C GLU A 72 10.45 -8.93 6.62
N ALA A 73 10.15 -7.64 6.61
CA ALA A 73 10.43 -6.73 7.70
C ALA A 73 9.71 -7.14 9.00
N ASN A 74 8.43 -7.46 8.91
CA ASN A 74 7.65 -7.96 10.06
C ASN A 74 8.22 -9.28 10.62
N LYS A 75 8.68 -10.20 9.77
CA LYS A 75 9.34 -11.44 10.21
C LYS A 75 10.64 -11.16 10.99
N VAL A 76 11.40 -10.15 10.57
CA VAL A 76 12.63 -9.74 11.30
C VAL A 76 12.26 -9.11 12.64
N LEU A 77 11.28 -8.19 12.68
CA LEU A 77 10.82 -7.52 13.90
C LEU A 77 10.20 -8.48 14.93
N SER A 78 9.61 -9.59 14.49
CA SER A 78 9.02 -10.60 15.39
C SER A 78 10.01 -11.54 16.03
N ARG A 79 11.31 -11.44 15.71
CA ARG A 79 12.36 -12.32 16.22
C ARG A 79 13.07 -11.70 17.42
N ASP A 80 13.07 -12.38 18.55
CA ASP A 80 13.75 -11.95 19.79
C ASP A 80 15.26 -11.70 19.63
N LEU A 81 15.90 -12.41 18.69
CA LEU A 81 17.35 -12.41 18.49
C LEU A 81 17.72 -11.98 17.05
N ALA A 82 17.00 -11.03 16.49
CA ALA A 82 17.40 -10.43 15.22
C ALA A 82 18.72 -9.66 15.38
N THR A 83 19.65 -9.88 14.46
CA THR A 83 20.91 -9.14 14.43
C THR A 83 20.72 -7.77 13.79
N GLN A 84 21.64 -6.82 14.10
CA GLN A 84 21.59 -5.49 13.44
C GLN A 84 21.70 -5.60 11.92
N ALA A 85 22.52 -6.51 11.40
CA ALA A 85 22.66 -6.73 9.96
C ALA A 85 21.34 -7.19 9.29
N GLU A 86 20.57 -8.04 9.97
CA GLU A 86 19.24 -8.47 9.46
C GLU A 86 18.25 -7.33 9.48
N VAL A 87 18.23 -6.50 10.52
CA VAL A 87 17.39 -5.31 10.62
C VAL A 87 17.73 -4.30 9.53
N ASP A 88 19.02 -4.01 9.35
CA ASP A 88 19.50 -3.06 8.33
C ASP A 88 19.18 -3.57 6.91
N ALA A 89 19.32 -4.86 6.65
CA ALA A 89 18.98 -5.46 5.36
C ALA A 89 17.48 -5.40 5.07
N ALA A 90 16.64 -5.70 6.07
CA ALA A 90 15.19 -5.60 5.94
C ALA A 90 14.74 -4.16 5.71
N LYS A 91 15.31 -3.20 6.45
CA LYS A 91 15.06 -1.77 6.25
C LYS A 91 15.43 -1.32 4.85
N ALA A 92 16.62 -1.68 4.38
CA ALA A 92 17.08 -1.31 3.03
C ALA A 92 16.19 -1.90 1.93
N LYS A 93 15.74 -3.15 2.06
CA LYS A 93 14.80 -3.77 1.13
C LYS A 93 13.44 -3.07 1.11
N LEU A 94 12.88 -2.80 2.29
CA LEU A 94 11.57 -2.16 2.40
C LEU A 94 11.62 -0.73 1.85
N GLN A 95 12.68 0.02 2.16
CA GLN A 95 12.86 1.36 1.60
C GLN A 95 13.01 1.33 0.08
N ALA A 96 13.85 0.44 -0.46
CA ALA A 96 14.03 0.31 -1.90
C ALA A 96 12.72 -0.07 -2.63
N ALA A 97 11.93 -0.98 -2.05
CA ALA A 97 10.65 -1.36 -2.62
C ALA A 97 9.63 -0.21 -2.55
N LYS A 98 9.63 0.59 -1.48
CA LYS A 98 8.83 1.81 -1.35
C LYS A 98 9.20 2.85 -2.40
N ASP A 99 10.50 3.10 -2.58
CA ASP A 99 11.03 4.08 -3.55
C ASP A 99 10.79 3.64 -5.01
N ALA A 100 10.60 2.34 -5.24
CA ALA A 100 10.29 1.79 -6.55
C ALA A 100 8.80 1.89 -6.94
N LEU A 101 7.91 2.25 -5.99
CA LEU A 101 6.49 2.49 -6.29
C LEU A 101 6.36 3.66 -7.25
N ASN A 102 5.57 3.49 -8.30
CA ASN A 102 5.47 4.42 -9.42
C ASN A 102 4.04 4.92 -9.69
N GLY A 103 3.15 4.82 -8.71
CA GLY A 103 1.78 5.29 -8.86
C GLY A 103 1.67 6.81 -8.79
N ASP A 104 1.00 7.39 -9.78
CA ASP A 104 0.73 8.82 -9.83
C ASP A 104 -0.52 9.19 -9.03
N LYS A 105 -0.66 10.49 -8.75
CA LYS A 105 -1.88 11.02 -8.13
C LYS A 105 -3.07 10.83 -9.08
N THR A 106 -4.18 10.32 -8.56
CA THR A 106 -5.41 10.12 -9.32
C THR A 106 -5.93 11.45 -9.87
N ASN A 107 -6.18 11.50 -11.18
CA ASN A 107 -6.80 12.65 -11.83
C ASN A 107 -8.31 12.42 -11.97
N THR A 108 -9.11 13.21 -11.27
CA THR A 108 -10.57 13.16 -11.26
C THR A 108 -11.23 14.29 -12.05
N GLU A 109 -10.47 15.23 -12.60
CA GLU A 109 -11.00 16.47 -13.21
C GLU A 109 -12.03 16.23 -14.32
N ILE A 110 -11.73 15.31 -15.24
CA ILE A 110 -12.65 15.01 -16.35
C ILE A 110 -13.93 14.33 -15.84
N LEU A 111 -13.80 13.40 -14.87
CA LEU A 111 -14.97 12.75 -14.28
C LEU A 111 -15.83 13.77 -13.52
N GLN A 112 -15.21 14.69 -12.79
CA GLN A 112 -15.90 15.78 -12.08
C GLN A 112 -16.66 16.67 -13.06
N SER A 113 -16.01 17.07 -14.17
CA SER A 113 -16.66 17.89 -15.22
C SER A 113 -17.87 17.19 -15.83
N LEU A 114 -17.75 15.90 -16.18
CA LEU A 114 -18.86 15.11 -16.72
C LEU A 114 -20.02 14.95 -15.72
N ALA A 115 -19.68 14.75 -14.43
CA ALA A 115 -20.70 14.67 -13.37
C ALA A 115 -21.40 16.02 -13.16
N ASP A 116 -20.68 17.13 -13.27
CA ASP A 116 -21.22 18.48 -13.12
C ASP A 116 -22.15 18.88 -14.26
N GLU A 117 -21.91 18.41 -15.48
CA GLU A 117 -22.87 18.59 -16.62
C GLU A 117 -24.26 18.06 -16.30
N SER A 118 -24.35 17.03 -15.43
CA SER A 118 -25.66 16.49 -15.02
C SER A 118 -26.55 17.49 -14.26
N LYS A 119 -25.97 18.55 -13.70
CA LYS A 119 -26.70 19.60 -12.97
C LYS A 119 -27.62 20.42 -13.91
N THR A 120 -27.29 20.46 -15.18
CA THR A 120 -28.06 21.17 -16.22
C THR A 120 -28.74 20.22 -17.20
N LYS A 121 -28.81 18.92 -16.92
CA LYS A 121 -29.36 17.90 -17.82
C LYS A 121 -30.80 18.17 -18.27
N ASP A 122 -31.61 18.70 -17.35
CA ASP A 122 -33.03 18.95 -17.60
C ASP A 122 -33.26 20.13 -18.60
N SER A 123 -32.23 20.92 -18.88
CA SER A 123 -32.20 21.94 -19.93
C SER A 123 -31.64 21.42 -21.26
N ASN A 124 -31.19 20.16 -21.30
CA ASN A 124 -30.60 19.55 -22.49
C ASN A 124 -31.61 18.66 -23.20
N SER A 125 -32.02 19.06 -24.45
CA SER A 125 -32.99 18.35 -25.27
C SER A 125 -32.65 16.87 -25.49
N LYS A 126 -31.36 16.57 -25.66
CA LYS A 126 -30.89 15.18 -25.78
C LYS A 126 -31.20 14.32 -24.56
N TYR A 127 -31.29 14.91 -23.36
CA TYR A 127 -31.68 14.21 -22.16
C TYR A 127 -33.20 14.16 -21.99
N TYR A 128 -33.90 15.31 -21.92
CA TYR A 128 -35.32 15.31 -21.58
C TYR A 128 -36.25 14.72 -22.66
N ASN A 129 -35.81 14.70 -23.95
CA ASN A 129 -36.52 14.04 -25.05
C ASN A 129 -36.02 12.59 -25.30
N ALA A 130 -35.04 12.09 -24.53
CA ALA A 130 -34.55 10.73 -24.72
C ALA A 130 -35.52 9.67 -24.18
N ASP A 131 -35.39 8.47 -24.69
CA ASP A 131 -36.14 7.32 -24.19
C ASP A 131 -35.87 7.11 -22.68
N ALA A 132 -36.87 6.66 -21.94
CA ALA A 132 -36.81 6.52 -20.49
C ALA A 132 -35.69 5.59 -20.00
N ASP A 133 -35.39 4.53 -20.77
CA ASP A 133 -34.28 3.62 -20.46
C ASP A 133 -32.93 4.31 -20.60
N LYS A 134 -32.74 5.20 -21.58
CA LYS A 134 -31.52 5.99 -21.78
C LYS A 134 -31.31 7.04 -20.68
N GLN A 135 -32.41 7.72 -20.31
CA GLN A 135 -32.38 8.65 -19.16
C GLN A 135 -32.01 7.94 -17.88
N SER A 136 -32.60 6.76 -17.62
CA SER A 136 -32.30 5.95 -16.43
C SER A 136 -30.85 5.49 -16.40
N ALA A 137 -30.34 4.99 -17.53
CA ALA A 137 -28.93 4.59 -17.65
C ALA A 137 -27.96 5.76 -17.40
N TYR A 138 -28.26 6.94 -17.96
CA TYR A 138 -27.47 8.15 -17.74
C TYR A 138 -27.48 8.57 -16.27
N ASN A 139 -28.66 8.64 -15.64
CA ASN A 139 -28.78 9.01 -14.23
C ASN A 139 -28.01 8.07 -13.34
N LYS A 140 -28.11 6.75 -13.59
CA LYS A 140 -27.33 5.75 -12.84
C LYS A 140 -25.82 5.96 -13.00
N ALA A 141 -25.35 6.23 -14.21
CA ALA A 141 -23.92 6.47 -14.44
C ALA A 141 -23.43 7.76 -13.75
N VAL A 142 -24.28 8.78 -13.63
CA VAL A 142 -24.00 10.01 -12.87
C VAL A 142 -23.90 9.71 -11.37
N GLU A 143 -24.80 8.89 -10.83
CA GLU A 143 -24.73 8.46 -9.41
C GLU A 143 -23.47 7.66 -9.13
N ASP A 144 -23.11 6.71 -10.00
CA ASP A 144 -21.89 5.93 -9.89
C ASP A 144 -20.64 6.86 -9.92
N ALA A 145 -20.63 7.87 -10.79
CA ALA A 145 -19.56 8.86 -10.86
C ALA A 145 -19.41 9.67 -9.56
N LYS A 146 -20.52 10.17 -9.01
CA LYS A 146 -20.54 10.90 -7.75
C LYS A 146 -20.06 10.03 -6.58
N ALA A 147 -20.45 8.75 -6.56
CA ALA A 147 -20.02 7.81 -5.54
C ALA A 147 -18.50 7.57 -5.59
N VAL A 148 -17.91 7.45 -6.78
CA VAL A 148 -16.45 7.32 -6.96
C VAL A 148 -15.73 8.59 -6.56
N LEU A 149 -16.22 9.77 -6.96
CA LEU A 149 -15.64 11.07 -6.59
C LEU A 149 -15.69 11.37 -5.08
N ALA A 150 -16.60 10.75 -4.35
CA ALA A 150 -16.72 10.89 -2.89
C ALA A 150 -15.76 9.99 -2.09
N LYS A 151 -15.05 9.06 -2.74
CA LYS A 151 -14.08 8.20 -2.07
C LYS A 151 -12.80 8.97 -1.74
N GLU A 152 -12.24 8.75 -0.56
CA GLU A 152 -10.94 9.33 -0.18
C GLU A 152 -9.79 8.76 -1.00
N ASN A 153 -9.83 7.45 -1.26
CA ASN A 153 -8.77 6.70 -1.94
C ASN A 153 -9.36 5.98 -3.14
N VAL A 154 -9.26 6.61 -4.30
CA VAL A 154 -9.76 6.08 -5.57
C VAL A 154 -8.61 5.89 -6.55
N SER A 155 -8.55 4.71 -7.18
CA SER A 155 -7.53 4.44 -8.20
C SER A 155 -7.86 5.14 -9.51
N GLN A 156 -6.82 5.38 -10.34
CA GLN A 156 -7.03 5.91 -11.69
C GLN A 156 -7.87 4.97 -12.54
N GLU A 157 -7.70 3.65 -12.37
CA GLU A 157 -8.49 2.64 -13.06
C GLU A 157 -9.99 2.75 -12.74
N GLU A 158 -10.36 2.93 -11.45
CA GLU A 158 -11.76 3.13 -11.05
C GLU A 158 -12.34 4.42 -11.66
N VAL A 159 -11.59 5.51 -11.65
CA VAL A 159 -11.98 6.79 -12.24
C VAL A 159 -12.19 6.64 -13.74
N ASP A 160 -11.27 6.01 -14.45
CA ASP A 160 -11.34 5.82 -15.90
C ASP A 160 -12.48 4.88 -16.30
N ALA A 161 -12.74 3.83 -15.54
CA ALA A 161 -13.86 2.91 -15.79
C ALA A 161 -15.22 3.62 -15.65
N VAL A 162 -15.40 4.42 -14.61
CA VAL A 162 -16.65 5.14 -14.38
C VAL A 162 -16.81 6.31 -15.36
N LYS A 163 -15.73 7.02 -15.68
CA LYS A 163 -15.69 8.04 -16.73
C LYS A 163 -16.17 7.48 -18.07
N ALA A 164 -15.64 6.30 -18.46
CA ALA A 164 -16.03 5.64 -19.70
C ALA A 164 -17.53 5.28 -19.72
N LYS A 165 -18.07 4.76 -18.60
CA LYS A 165 -19.49 4.43 -18.45
C LYS A 165 -20.38 5.68 -18.56
N LEU A 166 -20.03 6.75 -17.86
CA LEU A 166 -20.79 8.00 -17.90
C LEU A 166 -20.75 8.61 -19.30
N GLN A 167 -19.60 8.63 -19.96
CA GLN A 167 -19.48 9.13 -21.32
C GLN A 167 -20.29 8.27 -22.30
N ALA A 168 -20.28 6.95 -22.16
CA ALA A 168 -21.07 6.06 -23.00
C ALA A 168 -22.58 6.27 -22.80
N ALA A 169 -23.04 6.39 -21.55
CA ALA A 169 -24.44 6.66 -21.24
C ALA A 169 -24.90 8.04 -21.77
N LYS A 170 -24.03 9.06 -21.65
CA LYS A 170 -24.27 10.39 -22.25
C LYS A 170 -24.39 10.33 -23.75
N ASN A 171 -23.50 9.62 -24.43
CA ASN A 171 -23.53 9.46 -25.89
C ASN A 171 -24.74 8.64 -26.39
N ALA A 172 -25.28 7.75 -25.54
CA ALA A 172 -26.45 6.94 -25.84
C ALA A 172 -27.80 7.71 -25.74
N LEU A 173 -27.81 8.92 -25.18
CA LEU A 173 -29.00 9.78 -25.14
C LEU A 173 -29.42 10.12 -26.57
N ASN A 174 -30.66 9.85 -26.89
CA ASN A 174 -31.20 9.91 -28.24
C ASN A 174 -32.34 10.95 -28.43
N GLY A 175 -32.49 11.85 -27.47
CA GLY A 175 -33.48 12.92 -27.57
C GLY A 175 -33.18 13.88 -28.72
N ALA A 176 -34.20 14.21 -29.48
CA ALA A 176 -34.14 15.23 -30.54
C ALA A 176 -34.31 16.64 -29.96
N ASP A 177 -33.81 17.64 -30.67
CA ASP A 177 -34.05 19.04 -30.30
C ASP A 177 -35.51 19.36 -30.43
N THR A 178 -36.05 20.13 -29.46
CA THR A 178 -37.44 20.59 -29.50
C THR A 178 -37.53 21.72 -30.50
N ASN A 179 -38.31 21.48 -31.57
CA ASN A 179 -38.70 22.57 -32.47
C ASN A 179 -39.83 23.39 -31.83
N LYS A 180 -39.63 24.70 -31.67
CA LYS A 180 -40.59 25.65 -31.09
C LYS A 180 -41.15 26.61 -32.15
N GLU A 181 -41.08 26.22 -33.43
CA GLU A 181 -41.74 27.00 -34.50
C GLU A 181 -43.26 26.88 -34.43
#